data_df9d900f3818c2ba02f55b220c6c0687
#
_entry.id   df9d900f3818c2ba02f55b220c6c0687
#
_cell.length_a   1.000
_cell.length_b   1.000
_cell.length_c   1.000
_cell.angle_alpha   90.00
_cell.angle_beta   90.00
_cell.angle_gamma   90.00
#
_symmetry.space_group_name_H-M   'P 1'
#
loop_
_entity.id
_entity.type
_entity.pdbx_description
1 polymer ?
#
loop_
_entity_poly.entity_id
_entity_poly.type
_entity_poly.pdbx_seq_one_letter_code
_entity_poly.pdbx_strand_id
1 'polypeptide(L)'
;MKFFDKVNKIKISSSQKFELFPFCRNSKFLEDFPIKWGMTFKKAGSMRFSWNEENLLRDKILLEISEKYFEKQKKFVPVELKHSKEVLKVFLEDDSKNIIKDGILTSSKDLVPVITCADCVPIFFCDVKNNVFGVVHSGWKGTGIIENALKILHDDFSSEFSDILIAIGPHIQKCCYTVQEERALFFRENFGENCVSLLTENEKNSLSTKDWKNEGKNLFSLSLLNANLFILEKNGIKPENVLICENCTCCEEMFGSNRRETLLLEKEKTDFDRTKSFTLQAAFTVNLSV
;
A
#
# COMPACT_ATOMS: atom_id res chain seq x y z
N MET A 1 3.07 -22.74 -14.91
CA MET A 1 3.13 -21.25 -14.93
C MET A 1 3.07 -20.79 -13.50
N LYS A 2 4.06 -19.99 -13.05
CA LYS A 2 4.12 -19.54 -11.65
C LYS A 2 2.96 -18.57 -11.38
N PHE A 3 2.51 -18.47 -10.13
CA PHE A 3 1.46 -17.52 -9.69
C PHE A 3 1.70 -16.11 -10.22
N PHE A 4 2.93 -15.61 -10.08
CA PHE A 4 3.39 -14.30 -10.52
C PHE A 4 3.15 -14.01 -12.02
N ASP A 5 3.22 -15.05 -12.87
CA ASP A 5 3.07 -14.87 -14.31
C ASP A 5 1.60 -14.68 -14.74
N LYS A 6 0.65 -14.98 -13.83
CA LYS A 6 -0.79 -14.97 -14.10
C LYS A 6 -1.51 -13.74 -13.52
N VAL A 7 -0.84 -12.96 -12.66
CA VAL A 7 -1.44 -11.74 -12.10
C VAL A 7 -1.56 -10.65 -13.16
N ASN A 8 -2.56 -9.81 -13.00
CA ASN A 8 -2.77 -8.66 -13.88
C ASN A 8 -1.81 -7.54 -13.53
N LYS A 9 -1.38 -6.76 -14.52
CA LYS A 9 -0.40 -5.70 -14.35
C LYS A 9 -0.90 -4.41 -14.95
N ILE A 10 -0.66 -3.30 -14.23
CA ILE A 10 -0.90 -1.95 -14.74
C ILE A 10 0.30 -1.07 -14.44
N LYS A 11 0.44 -0.01 -15.23
CA LYS A 11 1.31 1.11 -14.95
C LYS A 11 0.50 2.39 -14.94
N ILE A 12 0.51 3.09 -13.81
CA ILE A 12 -0.21 4.35 -13.63
C ILE A 12 0.64 5.49 -14.22
N SER A 13 -0.02 6.38 -14.97
CA SER A 13 0.55 7.64 -15.40
C SER A 13 -0.52 8.71 -15.22
N SER A 14 -0.33 9.63 -14.28
CA SER A 14 -1.31 10.64 -13.95
C SER A 14 -0.68 11.99 -13.68
N SER A 15 -1.31 13.04 -14.18
CA SER A 15 -0.98 14.43 -13.84
C SER A 15 -1.92 15.03 -12.80
N GLN A 16 -2.87 14.24 -12.31
CA GLN A 16 -3.87 14.64 -11.32
C GLN A 16 -3.29 14.67 -9.91
N LYS A 17 -4.04 15.20 -8.94
CA LYS A 17 -3.71 15.11 -7.52
C LYS A 17 -4.08 13.74 -6.93
N PHE A 18 -5.13 13.11 -7.46
CA PHE A 18 -5.68 11.83 -7.02
C PHE A 18 -6.50 11.17 -8.13
N GLU A 19 -6.65 9.85 -8.05
CA GLU A 19 -7.38 9.06 -9.05
C GLU A 19 -7.97 7.79 -8.42
N LEU A 20 -9.08 7.30 -9.04
CA LEU A 20 -9.72 6.02 -8.71
C LEU A 20 -9.46 5.01 -9.82
N PHE A 21 -9.33 3.76 -9.43
CA PHE A 21 -9.02 2.64 -10.31
C PHE A 21 -9.97 1.47 -10.08
N PRO A 22 -10.33 0.70 -11.10
CA PRO A 22 -11.12 -0.52 -10.97
C PRO A 22 -10.30 -1.66 -10.36
N PHE A 23 -11.00 -2.59 -9.72
CA PHE A 23 -10.45 -3.92 -9.46
C PHE A 23 -10.48 -4.79 -10.72
N CYS A 24 -9.79 -5.93 -10.65
CA CYS A 24 -9.75 -6.91 -11.74
C CYS A 24 -10.31 -8.26 -11.24
N ARG A 25 -11.18 -8.89 -12.04
CA ARG A 25 -11.72 -10.23 -11.78
C ARG A 25 -11.57 -11.09 -13.03
N ASN A 26 -11.02 -12.30 -12.89
CA ASN A 26 -10.78 -13.21 -14.01
C ASN A 26 -10.08 -12.49 -15.20
N SER A 27 -9.07 -11.69 -14.89
CA SER A 27 -8.30 -10.89 -15.85
C SER A 27 -9.10 -9.82 -16.63
N LYS A 28 -10.25 -9.38 -16.10
CA LYS A 28 -11.05 -8.29 -16.66
C LYS A 28 -11.22 -7.17 -15.64
N PHE A 29 -11.01 -5.93 -16.08
CA PHE A 29 -11.28 -4.75 -15.26
C PHE A 29 -12.76 -4.55 -15.03
N LEU A 30 -13.15 -4.28 -13.79
CA LEU A 30 -14.53 -4.06 -13.38
C LEU A 30 -14.85 -2.56 -13.39
N GLU A 31 -14.93 -1.97 -14.60
CA GLU A 31 -15.12 -0.53 -14.77
C GLU A 31 -16.44 -0.02 -14.18
N ASP A 32 -17.52 -0.78 -14.30
CA ASP A 32 -18.87 -0.41 -13.81
C ASP A 32 -19.13 -0.88 -12.37
N PHE A 33 -18.20 -1.62 -11.75
CA PHE A 33 -18.40 -2.10 -10.39
C PHE A 33 -18.18 -0.94 -9.39
N PRO A 34 -19.07 -0.76 -8.40
CA PRO A 34 -19.07 0.45 -7.58
C PRO A 34 -17.88 0.56 -6.62
N ILE A 35 -17.26 -0.56 -6.24
CA ILE A 35 -16.11 -0.51 -5.35
C ILE A 35 -14.84 -0.26 -6.17
N LYS A 36 -14.14 0.82 -5.80
CA LYS A 36 -12.89 1.25 -6.42
C LYS A 36 -11.79 1.35 -5.37
N TRP A 37 -10.55 1.23 -5.82
CA TRP A 37 -9.40 1.67 -5.05
C TRP A 37 -8.87 2.98 -5.61
N GLY A 38 -8.23 3.77 -4.78
CA GLY A 38 -7.70 5.06 -5.18
C GLY A 38 -6.50 5.48 -4.37
N MET A 39 -5.78 6.45 -4.89
CA MET A 39 -4.70 7.07 -4.16
C MET A 39 -4.47 8.52 -4.58
N THR A 40 -3.82 9.25 -3.69
CA THR A 40 -3.29 10.57 -4.01
C THR A 40 -1.87 10.45 -4.58
N PHE A 41 -1.46 11.45 -5.35
CA PHE A 41 -0.11 11.56 -5.90
C PHE A 41 0.66 12.71 -5.21
N LYS A 42 1.96 12.78 -5.43
CA LYS A 42 2.83 13.82 -4.84
C LYS A 42 2.30 15.24 -5.02
N LYS A 43 1.65 15.51 -6.16
CA LYS A 43 1.01 16.81 -6.47
C LYS A 43 -0.09 17.21 -5.48
N ALA A 44 -0.69 16.26 -4.76
CA ALA A 44 -1.65 16.56 -3.70
C ALA A 44 -1.00 17.14 -2.44
N GLY A 45 0.33 17.02 -2.30
CA GLY A 45 1.05 17.28 -1.07
C GLY A 45 1.03 16.09 -0.11
N SER A 46 1.55 16.28 1.09
CA SER A 46 1.64 15.19 2.07
C SER A 46 0.30 14.96 2.78
N MET A 47 -0.21 13.75 2.64
CA MET A 47 -1.45 13.28 3.28
C MET A 47 -1.20 12.73 4.69
N ARG A 48 -0.09 13.11 5.31
CA ARG A 48 0.31 12.66 6.65
C ARG A 48 -0.86 12.70 7.62
N PHE A 49 -0.98 11.62 8.38
CA PHE A 49 -2.00 11.46 9.39
C PHE A 49 -1.38 11.03 10.73
N SER A 50 -1.72 11.77 11.77
CA SER A 50 -1.54 11.40 13.16
C SER A 50 -2.72 11.98 13.95
N TRP A 51 -3.19 11.27 14.98
CA TRP A 51 -4.32 11.72 15.80
C TRP A 51 -4.07 13.05 16.50
N ASN A 52 -2.81 13.39 16.73
CA ASN A 52 -2.43 14.61 17.45
C ASN A 52 -1.98 15.75 16.52
N GLU A 53 -2.12 15.60 15.19
CA GLU A 53 -1.70 16.61 14.22
C GLU A 53 -2.83 17.01 13.28
N GLU A 54 -3.07 18.32 13.17
CA GLU A 54 -3.91 18.86 12.11
C GLU A 54 -3.13 18.90 10.79
N ASN A 55 -3.84 18.62 9.69
CA ASN A 55 -3.29 18.75 8.35
C ASN A 55 -4.36 19.31 7.41
N LEU A 56 -4.47 20.64 7.38
CA LEU A 56 -5.46 21.36 6.56
C LEU A 56 -5.34 21.03 5.06
N LEU A 57 -4.12 20.76 4.57
CA LEU A 57 -3.92 20.38 3.18
C LEU A 57 -4.56 19.01 2.89
N ARG A 58 -4.34 18.02 3.75
CA ARG A 58 -4.97 16.71 3.66
C ARG A 58 -6.49 16.85 3.65
N ASP A 59 -7.03 17.57 4.61
CA ASP A 59 -8.47 17.72 4.78
C ASP A 59 -9.12 18.39 3.55
N LYS A 60 -8.44 19.38 2.97
CA LYS A 60 -8.84 19.99 1.70
C LYS A 60 -8.82 18.96 0.54
N ILE A 61 -7.79 18.15 0.42
CA ILE A 61 -7.70 17.12 -0.64
C ILE A 61 -8.78 16.07 -0.48
N LEU A 62 -9.08 15.62 0.76
CA LEU A 62 -10.17 14.68 1.01
C LEU A 62 -11.53 15.27 0.63
N LEU A 63 -11.74 16.57 0.85
CA LEU A 63 -12.94 17.27 0.39
C LEU A 63 -13.00 17.31 -1.16
N GLU A 64 -11.90 17.67 -1.84
CA GLU A 64 -11.83 17.65 -3.31
C GLU A 64 -12.13 16.24 -3.90
N ILE A 65 -11.71 15.16 -3.23
CA ILE A 65 -12.04 13.77 -3.60
C ILE A 65 -13.54 13.54 -3.46
N SER A 66 -14.14 13.96 -2.34
CA SER A 66 -15.58 13.83 -2.10
C SER A 66 -16.40 14.55 -3.15
N GLU A 67 -16.08 15.81 -3.42
CA GLU A 67 -16.76 16.63 -4.43
C GLU A 67 -16.68 16.06 -5.85
N LYS A 68 -15.56 15.43 -6.18
CA LYS A 68 -15.34 14.87 -7.51
C LYS A 68 -16.05 13.53 -7.75
N TYR A 69 -16.11 12.66 -6.74
CA TYR A 69 -16.47 11.26 -6.95
C TYR A 69 -17.74 10.81 -6.20
N PHE A 70 -18.19 11.53 -5.17
CA PHE A 70 -19.28 11.05 -4.33
C PHE A 70 -20.57 11.84 -4.57
N GLU A 71 -21.64 11.14 -4.94
CA GLU A 71 -22.96 11.74 -5.05
C GLU A 71 -23.55 12.08 -3.68
N LYS A 72 -23.22 11.29 -2.65
CA LYS A 72 -23.56 11.53 -1.25
C LYS A 72 -22.29 11.64 -0.42
N GLN A 73 -22.36 12.43 0.62
CA GLN A 73 -21.24 12.58 1.55
C GLN A 73 -20.87 11.22 2.17
N LYS A 74 -19.59 10.83 2.03
CA LYS A 74 -19.01 9.67 2.67
C LYS A 74 -17.91 10.11 3.65
N LYS A 75 -17.68 9.29 4.66
CA LYS A 75 -16.74 9.63 5.73
C LYS A 75 -15.42 8.89 5.54
N PHE A 76 -14.34 9.64 5.44
CA PHE A 76 -13.00 9.08 5.47
C PHE A 76 -12.66 8.55 6.86
N VAL A 77 -12.17 7.34 6.91
CA VAL A 77 -11.79 6.63 8.13
C VAL A 77 -10.30 6.34 8.09
N PRO A 78 -9.46 7.27 8.57
CA PRO A 78 -8.03 7.06 8.67
C PRO A 78 -7.65 6.30 9.93
N VAL A 79 -6.49 5.65 9.90
CA VAL A 79 -5.80 5.09 11.07
C VAL A 79 -4.38 5.60 11.15
N GLU A 80 -3.87 5.78 12.36
CA GLU A 80 -2.46 6.05 12.57
C GLU A 80 -1.67 4.74 12.47
N LEU A 81 -0.61 4.72 11.65
CA LEU A 81 0.15 3.53 11.32
C LEU A 81 1.29 3.30 12.33
N LYS A 82 1.52 2.04 12.69
CA LYS A 82 2.65 1.60 13.55
C LYS A 82 3.53 0.51 12.92
N HIS A 83 3.28 0.17 11.66
CA HIS A 83 3.96 -0.90 10.92
C HIS A 83 3.77 -2.28 11.55
N SER A 84 2.55 -2.55 12.00
CA SER A 84 2.12 -3.84 12.56
C SER A 84 1.46 -4.73 11.49
N LYS A 85 0.82 -5.82 11.95
CA LYS A 85 -0.06 -6.66 11.12
C LYS A 85 -1.53 -6.55 11.55
N GLU A 86 -1.86 -5.50 12.31
CA GLU A 86 -3.20 -5.36 12.87
C GLU A 86 -4.13 -4.65 11.90
N VAL A 87 -5.31 -5.24 11.69
CA VAL A 87 -6.38 -4.74 10.84
C VAL A 87 -7.60 -4.44 11.68
N LEU A 88 -8.25 -3.31 11.42
CA LEU A 88 -9.47 -2.87 12.08
C LEU A 88 -10.69 -3.20 11.21
N LYS A 89 -11.75 -3.71 11.82
CA LYS A 89 -13.10 -3.72 11.24
C LYS A 89 -13.83 -2.46 11.66
N VAL A 90 -14.41 -1.74 10.71
CA VAL A 90 -15.15 -0.50 10.97
C VAL A 90 -16.53 -0.58 10.34
N PHE A 91 -17.57 -0.31 11.13
CA PHE A 91 -18.94 -0.19 10.66
C PHE A 91 -19.48 1.23 10.84
N LEU A 92 -18.98 1.94 11.84
CA LEU A 92 -19.29 3.34 12.15
C LEU A 92 -17.99 4.14 12.22
N GLU A 93 -18.08 5.44 11.94
CA GLU A 93 -16.91 6.35 11.97
C GLU A 93 -16.21 6.35 13.35
N ASP A 94 -16.99 6.30 14.42
CA ASP A 94 -16.47 6.35 15.79
C ASP A 94 -15.62 5.13 16.17
N ASP A 95 -15.77 4.02 15.45
CA ASP A 95 -15.01 2.79 15.68
C ASP A 95 -13.50 2.96 15.40
N SER A 96 -13.10 4.00 14.67
CA SER A 96 -11.70 4.25 14.29
C SER A 96 -11.00 5.34 15.09
N LYS A 97 -11.70 6.10 15.93
CA LYS A 97 -11.12 7.23 16.67
C LYS A 97 -10.01 6.78 17.62
N ASN A 98 -8.87 7.46 17.54
CA ASN A 98 -7.65 7.19 18.33
C ASN A 98 -7.09 5.77 18.15
N ILE A 99 -7.46 5.08 17.09
CA ILE A 99 -6.97 3.74 16.79
C ILE A 99 -5.65 3.81 16.02
N ILE A 100 -4.71 2.98 16.47
CA ILE A 100 -3.40 2.80 15.84
C ILE A 100 -3.37 1.38 15.27
N LYS A 101 -3.51 1.25 13.95
CA LYS A 101 -3.55 0.00 13.19
C LYS A 101 -2.93 0.20 11.81
N ASP A 102 -2.71 -0.87 11.07
CA ASP A 102 -2.11 -0.81 9.74
C ASP A 102 -3.06 -1.27 8.62
N GLY A 103 -4.34 -1.38 8.91
CA GLY A 103 -5.35 -1.70 7.90
C GLY A 103 -6.76 -1.52 8.41
N ILE A 104 -7.69 -1.37 7.47
CA ILE A 104 -9.11 -1.17 7.73
C ILE A 104 -9.91 -1.99 6.73
N LEU A 105 -10.93 -2.70 7.22
CA LEU A 105 -11.96 -3.37 6.43
C LEU A 105 -13.34 -2.91 6.86
N THR A 106 -14.25 -2.74 5.90
CA THR A 106 -15.64 -2.33 6.15
C THR A 106 -16.60 -2.92 5.12
N SER A 107 -17.85 -3.10 5.50
CA SER A 107 -18.98 -3.35 4.59
C SER A 107 -19.89 -2.11 4.43
N SER A 108 -19.59 -1.03 5.15
CA SER A 108 -20.38 0.20 5.10
C SER A 108 -20.04 1.02 3.86
N LYS A 109 -21.02 1.24 2.97
CA LYS A 109 -20.85 2.07 1.78
C LYS A 109 -20.61 3.55 2.09
N ASP A 110 -20.92 3.99 3.30
CA ASP A 110 -20.78 5.38 3.74
C ASP A 110 -19.36 5.70 4.26
N LEU A 111 -18.53 4.68 4.43
CA LEU A 111 -17.17 4.81 4.92
C LEU A 111 -16.12 4.66 3.82
N VAL A 112 -15.05 5.40 3.94
CA VAL A 112 -13.89 5.35 3.03
C VAL A 112 -12.64 5.02 3.86
N PRO A 113 -12.25 3.73 3.95
CA PRO A 113 -11.00 3.31 4.58
C PRO A 113 -9.79 3.98 3.96
N VAL A 114 -8.92 4.58 4.79
CA VAL A 114 -7.73 5.32 4.35
C VAL A 114 -6.51 4.92 5.16
N ILE A 115 -5.41 4.65 4.47
CA ILE A 115 -4.07 4.58 5.04
C ILE A 115 -3.16 5.59 4.35
N THR A 116 -1.99 5.84 4.92
CA THR A 116 -0.96 6.65 4.26
C THR A 116 0.27 5.81 3.95
N CYS A 117 0.95 6.07 2.84
CA CYS A 117 2.16 5.36 2.47
C CYS A 117 3.15 6.26 1.71
N ALA A 118 4.45 5.93 1.87
CA ALA A 118 5.54 6.39 1.03
C ALA A 118 6.57 5.25 1.01
N ASP A 119 6.65 4.53 -0.11
CA ASP A 119 7.42 3.32 -0.34
C ASP A 119 6.82 2.00 0.19
N CYS A 120 6.12 1.99 1.32
CA CYS A 120 5.40 0.80 1.77
C CYS A 120 4.26 0.43 0.81
N VAL A 121 3.88 -0.84 0.80
CA VAL A 121 2.91 -1.41 -0.14
C VAL A 121 1.48 -1.17 0.34
N PRO A 122 0.66 -0.34 -0.32
CA PRO A 122 -0.77 -0.32 -0.08
C PRO A 122 -1.42 -1.51 -0.79
N ILE A 123 -2.23 -2.27 -0.06
CA ILE A 123 -2.94 -3.45 -0.58
C ILE A 123 -4.42 -3.25 -0.35
N PHE A 124 -5.18 -3.26 -1.43
CA PHE A 124 -6.61 -3.01 -1.45
C PHE A 124 -7.36 -4.32 -1.60
N PHE A 125 -8.46 -4.45 -0.88
CA PHE A 125 -9.32 -5.62 -0.86
C PHE A 125 -10.72 -5.27 -1.31
N CYS A 126 -11.36 -6.19 -2.03
CA CYS A 126 -12.76 -6.12 -2.38
C CYS A 126 -13.35 -7.53 -2.44
N ASP A 127 -14.31 -7.84 -1.57
CA ASP A 127 -15.19 -9.00 -1.71
C ASP A 127 -16.43 -8.56 -2.50
N VAL A 128 -16.53 -9.06 -3.72
CA VAL A 128 -17.60 -8.65 -4.63
C VAL A 128 -18.96 -9.22 -4.26
N LYS A 129 -19.02 -10.29 -3.47
CA LYS A 129 -20.25 -10.96 -3.05
C LYS A 129 -20.85 -10.30 -1.81
N ASN A 130 -20.01 -10.02 -0.81
CA ASN A 130 -20.45 -9.47 0.47
C ASN A 130 -20.29 -7.94 0.54
N ASN A 131 -19.80 -7.29 -0.53
CA ASN A 131 -19.52 -5.85 -0.58
C ASN A 131 -18.61 -5.37 0.54
N VAL A 132 -17.66 -6.21 0.98
CA VAL A 132 -16.63 -5.83 1.95
C VAL A 132 -15.42 -5.30 1.19
N PHE A 133 -14.86 -4.20 1.67
CA PHE A 133 -13.69 -3.59 1.06
C PHE A 133 -12.81 -2.92 2.10
N GLY A 134 -11.59 -2.62 1.72
CA GLY A 134 -10.65 -1.96 2.60
C GLY A 134 -9.25 -1.90 2.05
N VAL A 135 -8.35 -1.40 2.88
CA VAL A 135 -6.94 -1.20 2.53
C VAL A 135 -6.05 -1.51 3.72
N VAL A 136 -4.89 -2.12 3.45
CA VAL A 136 -3.88 -2.40 4.46
C VAL A 136 -2.50 -1.88 4.02
N HIS A 137 -1.68 -1.52 5.01
CA HIS A 137 -0.33 -1.01 4.85
C HIS A 137 0.69 -2.14 5.12
N SER A 138 1.38 -2.60 4.07
CA SER A 138 2.40 -3.65 4.16
C SER A 138 3.79 -3.05 4.00
N GLY A 139 4.37 -2.57 5.10
CA GLY A 139 5.80 -2.24 5.21
C GLY A 139 6.63 -3.48 5.54
N TRP A 140 7.96 -3.34 5.66
CA TRP A 140 8.82 -4.49 5.92
C TRP A 140 8.52 -5.23 7.25
N LYS A 141 8.14 -4.50 8.31
CA LYS A 141 7.73 -5.10 9.60
C LYS A 141 6.31 -5.67 9.52
N GLY A 142 5.44 -5.01 8.76
CA GLY A 142 4.04 -5.38 8.58
C GLY A 142 3.80 -6.38 7.43
N THR A 143 4.84 -6.84 6.73
CA THR A 143 4.68 -7.89 5.70
C THR A 143 4.07 -9.14 6.34
N GLY A 144 2.99 -9.63 5.75
CA GLY A 144 2.13 -10.67 6.34
C GLY A 144 0.79 -10.15 6.87
N ILE A 145 0.54 -8.84 6.88
CA ILE A 145 -0.76 -8.26 7.26
C ILE A 145 -1.91 -8.80 6.39
N ILE A 146 -1.62 -9.24 5.17
CA ILE A 146 -2.59 -9.88 4.27
C ILE A 146 -3.27 -11.08 4.95
N GLU A 147 -2.52 -11.94 5.66
CA GLU A 147 -3.07 -13.12 6.34
C GLU A 147 -4.15 -12.72 7.35
N ASN A 148 -3.90 -11.64 8.11
CA ASN A 148 -4.87 -11.14 9.08
C ASN A 148 -6.10 -10.51 8.40
N ALA A 149 -5.90 -9.79 7.29
CA ALA A 149 -7.02 -9.25 6.51
C ALA A 149 -7.89 -10.36 5.92
N LEU A 150 -7.27 -11.39 5.31
CA LEU A 150 -7.98 -12.55 4.75
C LEU A 150 -8.71 -13.34 5.84
N LYS A 151 -8.10 -13.51 7.02
CA LYS A 151 -8.76 -14.15 8.16
C LYS A 151 -10.01 -13.39 8.60
N ILE A 152 -9.94 -12.07 8.74
CA ILE A 152 -11.09 -11.22 9.08
C ILE A 152 -12.18 -11.32 8.01
N LEU A 153 -11.80 -11.27 6.72
CA LEU A 153 -12.75 -11.43 5.61
C LEU A 153 -13.48 -12.77 5.69
N HIS A 154 -12.75 -13.85 5.96
CA HIS A 154 -13.34 -15.19 6.07
C HIS A 154 -14.19 -15.34 7.33
N ASP A 155 -13.62 -15.07 8.51
CA ASP A 155 -14.23 -15.39 9.81
C ASP A 155 -15.40 -14.44 10.17
N ASP A 156 -15.27 -13.15 9.84
CA ASP A 156 -16.21 -12.13 10.28
C ASP A 156 -17.22 -11.71 9.20
N PHE A 157 -16.83 -11.84 7.91
CA PHE A 157 -17.69 -11.45 6.78
C PHE A 157 -18.14 -12.65 5.93
N SER A 158 -17.73 -13.88 6.28
CA SER A 158 -18.04 -15.10 5.52
C SER A 158 -17.60 -15.01 4.05
N SER A 159 -16.49 -14.35 3.81
CA SER A 159 -15.94 -14.16 2.46
C SER A 159 -15.30 -15.45 1.96
N GLU A 160 -15.63 -15.84 0.74
CA GLU A 160 -14.92 -16.90 0.02
C GLU A 160 -13.73 -16.31 -0.74
N PHE A 161 -12.57 -16.93 -0.64
CA PHE A 161 -11.34 -16.42 -1.27
C PHE A 161 -11.44 -16.30 -2.80
N SER A 162 -12.34 -17.07 -3.43
CA SER A 162 -12.66 -16.96 -4.85
C SER A 162 -13.36 -15.66 -5.25
N ASP A 163 -14.02 -14.98 -4.29
CA ASP A 163 -14.76 -13.74 -4.50
C ASP A 163 -13.95 -12.50 -4.07
N ILE A 164 -12.76 -12.71 -3.49
CA ILE A 164 -11.86 -11.64 -3.09
C ILE A 164 -11.01 -11.18 -4.28
N LEU A 165 -11.05 -9.88 -4.52
CA LEU A 165 -10.20 -9.18 -5.46
C LEU A 165 -9.14 -8.39 -4.69
N ILE A 166 -7.92 -8.39 -5.20
CA ILE A 166 -6.77 -7.71 -4.59
C ILE A 166 -6.17 -6.73 -5.61
N ALA A 167 -5.91 -5.51 -5.17
CA ALA A 167 -5.04 -4.61 -5.90
C ALA A 167 -3.82 -4.26 -5.04
N ILE A 168 -2.62 -4.34 -5.61
CA ILE A 168 -1.36 -3.93 -4.98
C ILE A 168 -0.93 -2.64 -5.65
N GLY A 169 -0.96 -1.54 -4.91
CA GLY A 169 -0.67 -0.21 -5.43
C GLY A 169 0.83 0.08 -5.60
N PRO A 170 1.17 1.27 -6.11
CA PRO A 170 2.55 1.74 -6.25
C PRO A 170 3.30 1.69 -4.93
N HIS A 171 4.53 1.21 -4.97
CA HIS A 171 5.40 1.05 -3.82
C HIS A 171 6.86 1.03 -4.24
N ILE A 172 7.80 1.02 -3.31
CA ILE A 172 9.21 0.87 -3.65
C ILE A 172 9.47 -0.52 -4.22
N GLN A 173 9.98 -0.58 -5.44
CA GLN A 173 10.32 -1.83 -6.11
C GLN A 173 11.75 -2.29 -5.77
N LYS A 174 12.06 -3.53 -6.09
CA LYS A 174 13.39 -4.12 -5.83
C LYS A 174 14.54 -3.33 -6.47
N CYS A 175 14.30 -2.56 -7.52
CA CYS A 175 15.28 -1.69 -8.16
C CYS A 175 15.84 -0.60 -7.22
N CYS A 176 15.05 -0.19 -6.21
CA CYS A 176 15.40 0.87 -5.27
C CYS A 176 15.44 0.41 -3.82
N TYR A 177 14.89 -0.78 -3.51
CA TYR A 177 14.80 -1.23 -2.14
C TYR A 177 15.99 -2.12 -1.76
N THR A 178 17.09 -1.47 -1.40
CA THR A 178 18.29 -2.13 -0.89
C THR A 178 18.22 -2.30 0.62
N VAL A 179 18.67 -3.46 1.11
CA VAL A 179 18.64 -3.85 2.53
C VAL A 179 19.93 -4.56 2.92
N GLN A 180 20.21 -4.58 4.24
CA GLN A 180 21.31 -5.36 4.81
C GLN A 180 20.92 -6.83 4.97
N GLU A 181 21.91 -7.68 5.20
CA GLU A 181 21.82 -9.13 5.26
C GLU A 181 20.77 -9.63 6.27
N GLU A 182 20.71 -9.07 7.47
CA GLU A 182 19.73 -9.47 8.50
C GLU A 182 18.30 -9.41 7.97
N ARG A 183 17.92 -8.31 7.32
CA ARG A 183 16.59 -8.17 6.73
C ARG A 183 16.39 -9.08 5.52
N ALA A 184 17.44 -9.27 4.71
CA ALA A 184 17.39 -10.17 3.58
C ALA A 184 17.15 -11.61 4.02
N LEU A 185 17.86 -12.09 5.05
CA LEU A 185 17.67 -13.41 5.63
C LEU A 185 16.25 -13.59 6.18
N PHE A 186 15.76 -12.61 6.96
CA PHE A 186 14.38 -12.66 7.46
C PHE A 186 13.34 -12.85 6.33
N PHE A 187 13.46 -12.09 5.23
CA PHE A 187 12.53 -12.21 4.11
C PHE A 187 12.68 -13.54 3.36
N ARG A 188 13.89 -14.02 3.18
CA ARG A 188 14.17 -15.31 2.55
C ARG A 188 13.55 -16.47 3.31
N GLU A 189 13.70 -16.49 4.64
CA GLU A 189 13.18 -17.54 5.49
C GLU A 189 11.66 -17.54 5.59
N ASN A 190 11.02 -16.37 5.62
CA ASN A 190 9.59 -16.25 5.85
C ASN A 190 8.76 -16.18 4.55
N PHE A 191 9.34 -15.70 3.43
CA PHE A 191 8.61 -15.43 2.18
C PHE A 191 9.28 -16.03 0.93
N GLY A 192 10.38 -16.77 1.12
CA GLY A 192 11.07 -17.51 0.06
C GLY A 192 12.18 -16.74 -0.68
N GLU A 193 13.00 -17.51 -1.39
CA GLU A 193 14.20 -17.03 -2.08
C GLU A 193 13.92 -15.93 -3.12
N ASN A 194 12.74 -15.95 -3.75
CA ASN A 194 12.38 -15.01 -4.81
C ASN A 194 12.19 -13.56 -4.32
N CYS A 195 12.15 -13.34 -3.00
CA CYS A 195 12.02 -12.01 -2.42
C CYS A 195 13.33 -11.23 -2.40
N VAL A 196 14.48 -11.90 -2.47
CA VAL A 196 15.79 -11.31 -2.19
C VAL A 196 16.79 -11.69 -3.25
N SER A 197 17.67 -10.77 -3.64
CA SER A 197 18.83 -11.04 -4.50
C SER A 197 20.04 -10.30 -3.97
N LEU A 198 21.19 -10.96 -3.91
CA LEU A 198 22.45 -10.30 -3.61
C LEU A 198 22.79 -9.34 -4.75
N LEU A 199 23.17 -8.11 -4.42
CA LEU A 199 23.58 -7.14 -5.41
C LEU A 199 25.01 -7.44 -5.90
N THR A 200 25.19 -7.44 -7.21
CA THR A 200 26.50 -7.46 -7.86
C THR A 200 27.23 -6.13 -7.64
N GLU A 201 28.55 -6.11 -7.80
CA GLU A 201 29.32 -4.87 -7.70
C GLU A 201 28.87 -3.80 -8.72
N ASN A 202 28.50 -4.19 -9.92
CA ASN A 202 27.97 -3.26 -10.92
C ASN A 202 26.65 -2.64 -10.48
N GLU A 203 25.74 -3.41 -9.89
CA GLU A 203 24.48 -2.90 -9.34
C GLU A 203 24.72 -1.97 -8.15
N LYS A 204 25.65 -2.29 -7.26
CA LYS A 204 26.05 -1.39 -6.15
C LYS A 204 26.57 -0.06 -6.67
N ASN A 205 27.40 -0.08 -7.70
CA ASN A 205 27.97 1.13 -8.31
C ASN A 205 26.92 1.99 -9.05
N SER A 206 25.85 1.37 -9.57
CA SER A 206 24.75 2.04 -10.25
C SER A 206 23.69 2.60 -9.31
N LEU A 207 23.71 2.23 -8.01
CA LEU A 207 22.83 2.82 -7.02
C LEU A 207 23.11 4.33 -6.96
N SER A 208 22.22 5.13 -7.48
CA SER A 208 22.28 6.61 -7.44
C SER A 208 22.27 7.16 -6.01
N THR A 209 22.04 6.30 -5.06
CA THR A 209 21.97 6.54 -3.65
C THR A 209 23.23 5.99 -3.02
N LYS A 210 24.18 6.85 -2.75
CA LYS A 210 25.20 6.53 -1.74
C LYS A 210 24.46 6.29 -0.43
N ASP A 211 23.96 5.08 -0.25
CA ASP A 211 23.43 4.66 1.03
C ASP A 211 24.65 4.45 1.95
N TRP A 212 25.19 5.59 2.40
CA TRP A 212 26.38 5.67 3.24
C TRP A 212 26.30 4.78 4.50
N LYS A 213 25.08 4.40 4.91
CA LYS A 213 24.83 3.45 6.01
C LYS A 213 25.26 2.02 5.67
N ASN A 214 25.50 1.74 4.40
CA ASN A 214 25.76 0.40 3.89
C ASN A 214 27.18 0.23 3.30
N GLU A 215 28.06 1.21 3.45
CA GLU A 215 29.46 1.09 3.00
C GLU A 215 30.13 -0.13 3.65
N GLY A 216 30.74 -0.98 2.82
CA GLY A 216 31.46 -2.18 3.26
C GLY A 216 30.60 -3.37 3.67
N LYS A 217 29.26 -3.33 3.46
CA LYS A 217 28.34 -4.44 3.80
C LYS A 217 27.81 -5.15 2.56
N ASN A 218 27.44 -6.43 2.73
CA ASN A 218 26.65 -7.12 1.74
C ASN A 218 25.29 -6.45 1.62
N LEU A 219 24.94 -6.03 0.40
CA LEU A 219 23.68 -5.41 0.08
C LEU A 219 22.83 -6.35 -0.77
N PHE A 220 21.56 -6.36 -0.44
CA PHE A 220 20.56 -7.16 -1.14
C PHE A 220 19.45 -6.26 -1.68
N SER A 221 18.94 -6.58 -2.85
CA SER A 221 17.68 -6.04 -3.31
C SER A 221 16.52 -6.84 -2.70
N LEU A 222 15.50 -6.17 -2.20
CA LEU A 222 14.33 -6.77 -1.58
C LEU A 222 13.06 -6.43 -2.36
N SER A 223 12.25 -7.45 -2.67
CA SER A 223 10.93 -7.32 -3.27
C SER A 223 9.83 -7.53 -2.25
N LEU A 224 9.23 -6.44 -1.75
CA LEU A 224 8.02 -6.52 -0.92
C LEU A 224 6.84 -7.09 -1.71
N LEU A 225 6.79 -6.82 -3.02
CA LEU A 225 5.78 -7.39 -3.92
C LEU A 225 5.81 -8.91 -3.89
N ASN A 226 6.98 -9.53 -4.12
CA ASN A 226 7.11 -10.99 -4.14
C ASN A 226 6.73 -11.62 -2.79
N ALA A 227 7.06 -10.97 -1.68
CA ALA A 227 6.68 -11.43 -0.35
C ALA A 227 5.14 -11.42 -0.17
N ASN A 228 4.47 -10.35 -0.60
CA ASN A 228 3.01 -10.28 -0.53
C ASN A 228 2.34 -11.26 -1.50
N LEU A 229 2.86 -11.46 -2.71
CA LEU A 229 2.33 -12.45 -3.66
C LEU A 229 2.51 -13.88 -3.16
N PHE A 230 3.63 -14.19 -2.50
CA PHE A 230 3.82 -15.50 -1.83
C PHE A 230 2.71 -15.77 -0.81
N ILE A 231 2.34 -14.77 -0.02
CA ILE A 231 1.25 -14.90 0.96
C ILE A 231 -0.09 -15.12 0.27
N LEU A 232 -0.39 -14.38 -0.80
CA LEU A 232 -1.64 -14.56 -1.56
C LEU A 232 -1.74 -15.96 -2.17
N GLU A 233 -0.66 -16.44 -2.78
CA GLU A 233 -0.58 -17.80 -3.35
C GLU A 233 -0.79 -18.87 -2.27
N LYS A 234 -0.09 -18.75 -1.13
CA LYS A 234 -0.20 -19.66 0.02
C LYS A 234 -1.63 -19.74 0.56
N ASN A 235 -2.38 -18.63 0.53
CA ASN A 235 -3.76 -18.56 1.00
C ASN A 235 -4.79 -18.90 -0.11
N GLY A 236 -4.37 -19.34 -1.29
CA GLY A 236 -5.27 -19.80 -2.35
C GLY A 236 -6.03 -18.69 -3.10
N ILE A 237 -5.55 -17.45 -3.01
CA ILE A 237 -6.11 -16.35 -3.82
C ILE A 237 -5.82 -16.64 -5.30
N LYS A 238 -6.82 -16.46 -6.16
CA LYS A 238 -6.67 -16.67 -7.61
C LYS A 238 -5.83 -15.56 -8.23
N PRO A 239 -4.73 -15.87 -8.95
CA PRO A 239 -3.88 -14.85 -9.54
C PRO A 239 -4.60 -13.93 -10.53
N GLU A 240 -5.62 -14.44 -11.26
CA GLU A 240 -6.45 -13.65 -12.17
C GLU A 240 -7.35 -12.61 -11.48
N ASN A 241 -7.47 -12.68 -10.14
CA ASN A 241 -8.14 -11.70 -9.29
C ASN A 241 -7.16 -10.72 -8.62
N VAL A 242 -5.88 -10.85 -8.93
CA VAL A 242 -4.83 -9.96 -8.39
C VAL A 242 -4.39 -8.99 -9.47
N LEU A 243 -4.42 -7.70 -9.14
CA LEU A 243 -3.91 -6.60 -9.94
C LEU A 243 -2.69 -6.01 -9.24
N ILE A 244 -1.58 -5.86 -9.96
CA ILE A 244 -0.38 -5.21 -9.42
C ILE A 244 -0.04 -3.95 -10.21
N CYS A 245 0.35 -2.90 -9.48
CA CYS A 245 0.90 -1.70 -10.08
C CYS A 245 2.44 -1.83 -10.16
N GLU A 246 2.97 -1.73 -11.38
CA GLU A 246 4.42 -1.89 -11.62
C GLU A 246 5.24 -0.62 -11.34
N ASN A 247 4.59 0.50 -10.97
CA ASN A 247 5.28 1.75 -10.65
C ASN A 247 6.15 1.63 -9.40
N CYS A 248 7.38 2.11 -9.49
CA CYS A 248 8.27 2.27 -8.35
C CYS A 248 8.15 3.70 -7.80
N THR A 249 7.71 3.84 -6.55
CA THR A 249 7.57 5.16 -5.90
C THR A 249 8.89 5.92 -5.82
N CYS A 250 10.01 5.21 -5.70
CA CYS A 250 11.33 5.82 -5.64
C CYS A 250 11.86 6.27 -7.01
N CYS A 251 11.54 5.55 -8.10
CA CYS A 251 11.97 5.92 -9.46
C CYS A 251 11.13 7.04 -10.06
N GLU A 252 9.84 7.11 -9.71
CA GLU A 252 8.88 7.97 -10.39
C GLU A 252 8.47 9.16 -9.51
N GLU A 253 8.74 10.37 -9.98
CA GLU A 253 8.54 11.61 -9.22
C GLU A 253 7.08 11.96 -8.93
N MET A 254 6.14 11.36 -9.65
CA MET A 254 4.71 11.55 -9.37
C MET A 254 4.28 10.97 -8.03
N PHE A 255 5.09 10.11 -7.41
CA PHE A 255 4.86 9.55 -6.08
C PHE A 255 5.78 10.18 -5.04
N GLY A 256 5.30 10.30 -3.79
CA GLY A 256 6.15 10.54 -2.65
C GLY A 256 6.96 9.27 -2.31
N SER A 257 8.19 9.43 -1.86
CA SER A 257 9.06 8.32 -1.51
C SER A 257 9.94 8.68 -0.33
N ASN A 258 9.81 7.92 0.74
CA ASN A 258 10.69 8.06 1.90
C ASN A 258 12.15 7.85 1.48
N ARG A 259 12.43 6.80 0.70
CA ARG A 259 13.79 6.49 0.22
C ARG A 259 14.39 7.65 -0.57
N ARG A 260 13.71 8.14 -1.60
CA ARG A 260 14.21 9.21 -2.45
C ARG A 260 14.31 10.54 -1.71
N GLU A 261 13.25 10.94 -1.00
CA GLU A 261 13.15 12.28 -0.43
C GLU A 261 14.00 12.46 0.83
N THR A 262 14.37 11.38 1.52
CA THR A 262 15.25 11.46 2.71
C THR A 262 16.72 11.22 2.42
N LEU A 263 17.11 10.86 1.20
CA LEU A 263 18.51 10.62 0.83
C LEU A 263 19.41 11.82 0.99
N LEU A 264 18.87 13.01 0.74
CA LEU A 264 19.59 14.29 0.79
C LEU A 264 19.59 14.91 2.18
N LEU A 265 18.95 14.27 3.16
CA LEU A 265 18.94 14.79 4.53
C LEU A 265 20.30 14.60 5.18
N GLU A 266 20.79 15.66 5.80
CA GLU A 266 22.02 15.64 6.56
C GLU A 266 21.94 14.65 7.74
N LYS A 267 23.08 14.03 8.10
CA LYS A 267 23.18 13.04 9.17
C LYS A 267 22.72 13.55 10.54
N GLU A 268 22.74 14.84 10.73
CA GLU A 268 22.45 15.51 12.00
C GLU A 268 20.96 15.76 12.25
N LYS A 269 20.08 15.52 11.26
CA LYS A 269 18.64 15.71 11.45
C LYS A 269 18.06 14.62 12.35
N THR A 270 17.20 15.04 13.27
CA THR A 270 16.47 14.16 14.18
C THR A 270 15.50 13.25 13.40
N ASP A 271 15.13 12.12 13.97
CA ASP A 271 14.11 11.24 13.38
C ASP A 271 12.76 11.97 13.16
N PHE A 272 12.44 12.93 14.00
CA PHE A 272 11.25 13.77 13.86
C PHE A 272 11.30 14.61 12.57
N ASP A 273 12.39 15.31 12.30
CA ASP A 273 12.58 16.11 11.10
C ASP A 273 12.53 15.22 9.85
N ARG A 274 13.14 14.04 9.94
CA ARG A 274 13.11 13.04 8.88
C ARG A 274 11.70 12.63 8.51
N THR A 275 10.83 12.33 9.48
CA THR A 275 9.45 11.91 9.20
C THR A 275 8.61 12.99 8.51
N LYS A 276 8.92 14.27 8.69
CA LYS A 276 8.27 15.41 8.01
C LYS A 276 8.89 15.76 6.66
N SER A 277 9.97 15.10 6.27
CA SER A 277 10.77 15.46 5.09
C SER A 277 10.41 14.69 3.84
N PHE A 278 9.36 13.88 3.85
CA PHE A 278 8.89 13.14 2.67
C PHE A 278 7.36 13.21 2.55
N THR A 279 6.91 13.05 1.32
CA THR A 279 5.49 13.12 0.97
C THR A 279 4.82 11.77 1.18
N LEU A 280 3.79 11.72 2.02
CA LEU A 280 2.93 10.56 2.20
C LEU A 280 1.72 10.67 1.26
N GLN A 281 1.42 9.61 0.50
CA GLN A 281 0.17 9.48 -0.24
C GLN A 281 -0.91 8.87 0.64
N ALA A 282 -2.17 9.29 0.44
CA ALA A 282 -3.32 8.54 0.91
C ALA A 282 -3.62 7.42 -0.10
N ALA A 283 -3.86 6.23 0.42
CA ALA A 283 -4.37 5.08 -0.31
C ALA A 283 -5.70 4.66 0.33
N PHE A 284 -6.75 4.49 -0.47
CA PHE A 284 -8.11 4.31 0.03
C PHE A 284 -8.96 3.42 -0.86
N THR A 285 -10.01 2.85 -0.29
CA THR A 285 -11.06 2.15 -1.02
C THR A 285 -12.40 2.84 -0.79
N VAL A 286 -13.27 2.82 -1.78
CA VAL A 286 -14.58 3.45 -1.72
C VAL A 286 -15.62 2.63 -2.46
N ASN A 287 -16.83 2.56 -1.92
CA ASN A 287 -18.00 2.08 -2.62
C ASN A 287 -18.80 3.28 -3.15
N LEU A 288 -18.90 3.44 -4.47
CA LEU A 288 -19.57 4.55 -5.14
C LEU A 288 -21.08 4.37 -5.27
N SER A 289 -21.64 3.23 -4.82
CA SER A 289 -23.11 3.06 -4.83
C SER A 289 -23.79 4.10 -3.93
N VAL A 290 -24.95 4.56 -4.39
CA VAL A 290 -25.79 5.57 -3.73
C VAL A 290 -26.53 5.01 -2.52
#